data_923c45f6aad7d76b7212a7ba25a43312
#
_entry.id   923c45f6aad7d76b7212a7ba25a43312
#
_cell.length_a   1.000
_cell.length_b   1.000
_cell.length_c   1.000
_cell.angle_alpha   90.00
_cell.angle_beta   90.00
_cell.angle_gamma   90.00
#
_symmetry.space_group_name_H-M   'P 1'
#
loop_
_entity.id
_entity.type
_entity.pdbx_description
1 polymer ?
#
loop_
_entity_poly.entity_id
_entity_poly.type
_entity_poly.pdbx_seq_one_letter_code
_entity_poly.pdbx_strand_id
1 'polypeptide(L)'
;RTMNLIPLDASRAFFGAGERGHSLNLAGDTLVMYNRQNYGYTQGDPRISQMNITMPLIISPKGYAVVIDDYAEAEMVAGNPVEYATTAPYPVSYYFVSSPAGFEGIAGELTAITGRQDLAPFWSLGYITSKYGYKTQEETDSVVNTLKSKGYPLDGIVLDLYWYGKEQDMGRLAWDKEQWPDATGMLRGLKKKGVNLVAISQPYVLRNSRGIDNYRHLDSRRMFGLDSLGNTKEVKIWVGEGGMLDVSNPETRAWLRGRYKQLTDSGITGWWGDLGEPEVHPDGMIHANGLSNRLYHNLYLSLIHIS
;
A
#
# COMPACT_ATOMS: atom_id res chain seq x y z
N ARG A 1 1.26 -17.78 -20.39
CA ARG A 1 0.50 -17.39 -21.61
C ARG A 1 1.00 -16.03 -22.07
N THR A 2 1.12 -15.84 -23.38
CA THR A 2 1.51 -14.56 -23.98
C THR A 2 0.37 -13.99 -24.81
N MET A 3 0.14 -12.71 -24.68
CA MET A 3 -0.83 -11.92 -25.43
C MET A 3 -0.08 -10.84 -26.22
N ASN A 4 -0.33 -10.72 -27.51
CA ASN A 4 0.20 -9.62 -28.30
C ASN A 4 -0.93 -8.61 -28.53
N LEU A 5 -0.74 -7.42 -28.00
CA LEU A 5 -1.66 -6.30 -28.17
C LEU A 5 -1.09 -5.41 -29.27
N ILE A 6 -1.69 -5.44 -30.46
CA ILE A 6 -1.24 -4.63 -31.59
C ILE A 6 -1.69 -3.19 -31.37
N PRO A 7 -0.79 -2.22 -31.19
CA PRO A 7 -1.15 -0.81 -31.16
C PRO A 7 -1.77 -0.43 -32.51
N LEU A 8 -2.77 0.44 -32.49
CA LEU A 8 -3.45 0.93 -33.69
C LEU A 8 -2.55 1.74 -34.62
N ASP A 9 -1.40 2.16 -34.09
CA ASP A 9 -0.35 2.82 -34.84
C ASP A 9 1.04 2.57 -34.22
N ALA A 10 2.10 2.96 -34.92
CA ALA A 10 3.48 2.88 -34.41
C ALA A 10 3.74 3.99 -33.38
N SER A 11 3.15 3.90 -32.19
CA SER A 11 3.49 4.80 -31.10
C SER A 11 4.96 4.59 -30.70
N ARG A 12 5.68 5.71 -30.53
CA ARG A 12 7.07 5.72 -30.04
C ARG A 12 7.16 6.13 -28.57
N ALA A 13 6.02 6.26 -27.90
CA ALA A 13 5.96 6.60 -26.50
C ALA A 13 4.81 5.84 -25.84
N PHE A 14 5.11 5.31 -24.67
CA PHE A 14 4.14 4.65 -23.81
C PHE A 14 4.32 5.13 -22.36
N PHE A 15 3.22 5.28 -21.64
CA PHE A 15 3.15 5.76 -20.26
C PHE A 15 2.31 4.82 -19.41
N GLY A 16 2.38 4.95 -18.09
CA GLY A 16 1.59 4.13 -17.17
C GLY A 16 2.43 3.10 -16.43
N ALA A 17 1.96 1.85 -16.35
CA ALA A 17 2.61 0.71 -15.72
C ALA A 17 2.91 0.84 -14.22
N GLY A 18 2.31 1.80 -13.50
CA GLY A 18 2.54 2.04 -12.08
C GLY A 18 3.77 2.89 -11.78
N GLU A 19 4.39 2.66 -10.63
CA GLU A 19 5.58 3.41 -10.22
C GLU A 19 6.83 2.94 -10.94
N ARG A 20 7.40 3.83 -11.77
CA ARG A 20 8.64 3.63 -12.52
C ARG A 20 9.51 4.86 -12.35
N GLY A 21 10.74 4.70 -11.87
CA GLY A 21 11.61 5.82 -11.51
C GLY A 21 12.65 6.20 -12.57
N HIS A 22 12.81 5.41 -13.64
CA HIS A 22 13.88 5.61 -14.61
C HIS A 22 13.49 6.51 -15.79
N SER A 23 12.25 6.43 -16.26
CA SER A 23 11.75 7.22 -17.38
C SER A 23 10.23 7.35 -17.34
N LEU A 24 9.70 8.46 -17.85
CA LEU A 24 8.27 8.60 -18.12
C LEU A 24 7.86 7.84 -19.39
N ASN A 25 8.72 7.86 -20.42
CA ASN A 25 8.47 7.09 -21.64
C ASN A 25 9.05 5.68 -21.48
N LEU A 26 8.17 4.71 -21.48
CA LEU A 26 8.46 3.31 -21.25
C LEU A 26 8.67 2.53 -22.57
N ALA A 27 8.70 3.21 -23.71
CA ALA A 27 8.82 2.52 -25.02
C ALA A 27 10.14 1.74 -25.13
N GLY A 28 10.02 0.43 -25.36
CA GLY A 28 11.14 -0.50 -25.42
C GLY A 28 11.45 -1.21 -24.09
N ASP A 29 10.82 -0.80 -22.99
CA ASP A 29 11.07 -1.41 -21.69
C ASP A 29 10.34 -2.74 -21.51
N THR A 30 10.96 -3.62 -20.75
CA THR A 30 10.36 -4.82 -20.18
C THR A 30 9.97 -4.52 -18.73
N LEU A 31 8.68 -4.63 -18.43
CA LEU A 31 8.07 -4.17 -17.19
C LEU A 31 7.54 -5.37 -16.41
N VAL A 32 8.07 -5.61 -15.23
CA VAL A 32 7.58 -6.65 -14.32
C VAL A 32 6.30 -6.17 -13.65
N MET A 33 5.24 -7.00 -13.69
CA MET A 33 3.94 -6.78 -13.06
C MET A 33 3.85 -7.63 -11.79
N TYR A 34 4.61 -7.24 -10.78
CA TYR A 34 4.64 -7.86 -9.46
C TYR A 34 5.06 -6.81 -8.44
N ASN A 35 4.17 -6.47 -7.52
CA ASN A 35 4.45 -5.44 -6.52
C ASN A 35 5.66 -5.82 -5.66
N ARG A 36 6.45 -4.85 -5.28
CA ARG A 36 7.64 -5.06 -4.43
C ARG A 36 7.84 -3.84 -3.55
N GLN A 37 8.40 -4.07 -2.38
CA GLN A 37 9.00 -2.98 -1.65
C GLN A 37 10.40 -2.69 -2.25
N ASN A 38 10.52 -1.56 -2.89
CA ASN A 38 11.76 -1.08 -3.48
C ASN A 38 12.01 0.37 -3.07
N TYR A 39 12.99 0.60 -2.20
CA TYR A 39 13.42 1.95 -1.81
C TYR A 39 14.93 2.00 -1.58
N GLY A 40 15.46 3.19 -1.36
CA GLY A 40 16.87 3.38 -1.02
C GLY A 40 17.82 3.22 -2.18
N TYR A 41 17.38 3.49 -3.41
CA TYR A 41 18.21 3.45 -4.60
C TYR A 41 18.63 4.84 -5.07
N THR A 42 19.75 4.86 -5.78
CA THR A 42 20.29 6.04 -6.44
C THR A 42 20.05 6.00 -7.94
N GLN A 43 20.19 7.13 -8.60
CA GLN A 43 20.10 7.19 -10.06
C GLN A 43 21.08 6.18 -10.70
N GLY A 44 20.58 5.40 -11.66
CA GLY A 44 21.32 4.33 -12.33
C GLY A 44 21.21 2.96 -11.68
N ASP A 45 20.56 2.82 -10.52
CA ASP A 45 20.26 1.53 -9.96
C ASP A 45 19.15 0.84 -10.79
N PRO A 46 19.34 -0.41 -11.26
CA PRO A 46 18.35 -1.09 -12.10
C PRO A 46 17.02 -1.32 -11.40
N ARG A 47 16.97 -1.28 -10.06
CA ARG A 47 15.72 -1.41 -9.28
C ARG A 47 14.75 -0.26 -9.48
N ILE A 48 15.21 0.93 -9.91
CA ILE A 48 14.32 2.07 -10.16
C ILE A 48 13.38 1.85 -11.36
N SER A 49 13.67 0.87 -12.20
CA SER A 49 12.77 0.47 -13.28
C SER A 49 11.44 -0.10 -12.78
N GLN A 50 11.43 -0.60 -11.56
CA GLN A 50 10.24 -1.06 -10.86
C GLN A 50 10.31 -0.59 -9.41
N MET A 51 9.38 0.28 -9.02
CA MET A 51 9.23 0.72 -7.63
C MET A 51 8.17 -0.13 -6.89
N ASN A 52 7.33 0.45 -6.06
CA ASN A 52 6.50 -0.36 -5.17
C ASN A 52 5.28 -0.97 -5.86
N ILE A 53 4.58 -0.18 -6.66
CA ILE A 53 3.28 -0.55 -7.23
C ILE A 53 3.38 -0.71 -8.74
N THR A 54 2.88 -1.82 -9.24
CA THR A 54 2.73 -2.07 -10.67
C THR A 54 1.25 -1.99 -11.08
N MET A 55 1.01 -1.48 -12.28
CA MET A 55 -0.32 -1.44 -12.88
C MET A 55 -0.24 -1.99 -14.31
N PRO A 56 -1.03 -3.02 -14.66
CA PRO A 56 -1.05 -3.56 -16.01
C PRO A 56 -1.86 -2.64 -16.95
N LEU A 57 -1.39 -1.39 -17.05
CA LEU A 57 -1.96 -0.29 -17.82
C LEU A 57 -0.87 0.33 -18.67
N ILE A 58 -1.16 0.50 -19.95
CA ILE A 58 -0.31 1.28 -20.85
C ILE A 58 -1.13 2.35 -21.57
N ILE A 59 -0.58 3.54 -21.67
CA ILE A 59 -1.23 4.72 -22.26
C ILE A 59 -0.38 5.22 -23.42
N SER A 60 -1.00 5.42 -24.58
CA SER A 60 -0.36 6.02 -25.75
C SER A 60 -0.74 7.51 -25.88
N PRO A 61 0.18 8.39 -26.28
CA PRO A 61 -0.12 9.78 -26.60
C PRO A 61 -1.02 9.93 -27.83
N LYS A 62 -1.29 8.82 -28.54
CA LYS A 62 -2.20 8.78 -29.68
C LYS A 62 -3.69 8.68 -29.28
N GLY A 63 -4.00 8.86 -28.00
CA GLY A 63 -5.37 8.93 -27.53
C GLY A 63 -5.99 7.57 -27.21
N TYR A 64 -5.21 6.58 -26.83
CA TYR A 64 -5.72 5.29 -26.33
C TYR A 64 -4.94 4.76 -25.14
N ALA A 65 -5.59 3.89 -24.37
CA ALA A 65 -4.98 3.09 -23.32
C ALA A 65 -5.45 1.65 -23.37
N VAL A 66 -4.64 0.74 -22.87
CA VAL A 66 -4.98 -0.66 -22.65
C VAL A 66 -4.80 -0.98 -21.17
N VAL A 67 -5.85 -1.46 -20.52
CA VAL A 67 -5.85 -1.98 -19.15
C VAL A 67 -6.01 -3.49 -19.24
N ILE A 68 -5.08 -4.22 -18.68
CA ILE A 68 -5.17 -5.68 -18.62
C ILE A 68 -5.74 -6.05 -17.25
N ASP A 69 -6.86 -6.76 -17.25
CA ASP A 69 -7.52 -7.22 -16.02
C ASP A 69 -6.87 -8.53 -15.55
N ASP A 70 -5.70 -8.38 -14.99
CA ASP A 70 -4.88 -9.46 -14.44
C ASP A 70 -4.19 -9.03 -13.16
N TYR A 71 -4.18 -9.90 -12.18
CA TYR A 71 -3.51 -9.71 -10.90
C TYR A 71 -2.39 -10.72 -10.66
N ALA A 72 -2.19 -11.70 -11.56
CA ALA A 72 -1.08 -12.64 -11.46
C ALA A 72 0.27 -11.97 -11.76
N GLU A 73 1.34 -12.65 -11.37
CA GLU A 73 2.68 -12.25 -11.78
C GLU A 73 2.78 -12.29 -13.31
N ALA A 74 3.23 -11.19 -13.89
CA ALA A 74 3.33 -11.04 -15.34
C ALA A 74 4.51 -10.15 -15.75
N GLU A 75 4.77 -10.13 -17.04
CA GLU A 75 5.73 -9.26 -17.68
C GLU A 75 5.06 -8.57 -18.89
N MET A 76 5.28 -7.28 -19.03
CA MET A 76 4.79 -6.49 -20.14
C MET A 76 5.95 -5.83 -20.89
N VAL A 77 6.05 -6.04 -22.20
CA VAL A 77 6.97 -5.32 -23.05
C VAL A 77 6.24 -4.16 -23.71
N ALA A 78 6.70 -2.94 -23.40
CA ALA A 78 6.14 -1.71 -23.97
C ALA A 78 6.69 -1.47 -25.40
N GLY A 79 6.38 -2.41 -26.30
CA GLY A 79 6.88 -2.45 -27.67
C GLY A 79 5.80 -2.22 -28.73
N ASN A 80 6.12 -2.56 -29.95
CA ASN A 80 5.18 -2.60 -31.06
C ASN A 80 5.31 -3.96 -31.79
N PRO A 81 4.46 -4.94 -31.46
CA PRO A 81 3.29 -4.86 -30.57
C PRO A 81 3.70 -4.69 -29.09
N VAL A 82 2.73 -4.26 -28.27
CA VAL A 82 2.81 -4.44 -26.81
C VAL A 82 2.61 -5.93 -26.51
N GLU A 83 3.53 -6.53 -25.79
CA GLU A 83 3.44 -7.94 -25.40
C GLU A 83 3.12 -8.04 -23.90
N TYR A 84 2.30 -9.01 -23.53
CA TYR A 84 1.98 -9.31 -22.14
C TYR A 84 2.05 -10.80 -21.87
N ALA A 85 2.94 -11.23 -21.01
CA ALA A 85 3.15 -12.61 -20.61
C ALA A 85 2.76 -12.80 -19.15
N THR A 86 1.81 -13.70 -18.87
CA THR A 86 1.27 -13.90 -17.51
C THR A 86 1.36 -15.34 -17.06
N THR A 87 1.50 -15.53 -15.74
CA THR A 87 1.39 -16.81 -15.05
C THR A 87 -0.06 -17.18 -14.72
N ALA A 88 -1.04 -16.35 -15.05
CA ALA A 88 -2.45 -16.56 -14.72
C ALA A 88 -2.95 -17.94 -15.16
N PRO A 89 -3.56 -18.74 -14.27
CA PRO A 89 -4.19 -20.02 -14.62
C PRO A 89 -5.61 -19.86 -15.20
N TYR A 90 -6.14 -18.62 -15.23
CA TYR A 90 -7.47 -18.22 -15.66
C TYR A 90 -7.43 -17.43 -16.98
N PRO A 91 -8.55 -17.25 -17.68
CA PRO A 91 -8.64 -16.34 -18.83
C PRO A 91 -8.40 -14.90 -18.38
N VAL A 92 -7.54 -14.19 -19.11
CA VAL A 92 -7.24 -12.78 -18.89
C VAL A 92 -8.03 -11.94 -19.88
N SER A 93 -8.70 -10.91 -19.37
CA SER A 93 -9.40 -9.91 -20.16
C SER A 93 -8.65 -8.60 -20.22
N TYR A 94 -9.01 -7.72 -21.14
CA TYR A 94 -8.48 -6.37 -21.19
C TYR A 94 -9.55 -5.37 -21.63
N TYR A 95 -9.34 -4.12 -21.26
CA TYR A 95 -10.15 -2.98 -21.68
C TYR A 95 -9.32 -2.12 -22.62
N PHE A 96 -9.89 -1.81 -23.78
CA PHE A 96 -9.34 -0.81 -24.68
C PHE A 96 -10.13 0.48 -24.49
N VAL A 97 -9.43 1.53 -24.15
CA VAL A 97 -10.00 2.86 -23.88
C VAL A 97 -9.44 3.84 -24.89
N SER A 98 -10.29 4.66 -25.50
CA SER A 98 -9.84 5.68 -26.44
C SER A 98 -10.59 6.99 -26.23
N SER A 99 -9.89 8.10 -26.45
CA SER A 99 -10.51 9.42 -26.38
C SER A 99 -9.82 10.41 -27.32
N PRO A 100 -10.60 11.20 -28.10
CA PRO A 100 -10.04 12.26 -28.92
C PRO A 100 -9.49 13.43 -28.11
N ALA A 101 -9.84 13.54 -26.81
CA ALA A 101 -9.33 14.57 -25.89
C ALA A 101 -7.97 14.22 -25.27
N GLY A 102 -7.26 13.21 -25.81
CA GLY A 102 -5.94 12.83 -25.35
C GLY A 102 -5.92 12.28 -23.92
N PHE A 103 -4.86 12.60 -23.16
CA PHE A 103 -4.68 12.06 -21.79
C PHE A 103 -5.83 12.42 -20.83
N GLU A 104 -6.36 13.61 -20.90
CA GLU A 104 -7.48 14.03 -20.03
C GLU A 104 -8.73 13.19 -20.29
N GLY A 105 -9.06 12.98 -21.55
CA GLY A 105 -10.19 12.13 -21.92
C GLY A 105 -9.96 10.67 -21.54
N ILE A 106 -8.74 10.14 -21.73
CA ILE A 106 -8.39 8.76 -21.31
C ILE A 106 -8.53 8.63 -19.79
N ALA A 107 -8.04 9.60 -19.01
CA ALA A 107 -8.19 9.59 -17.55
C ALA A 107 -9.67 9.60 -17.13
N GLY A 108 -10.51 10.36 -17.82
CA GLY A 108 -11.96 10.38 -17.61
C GLY A 108 -12.61 9.03 -17.84
N GLU A 109 -12.29 8.37 -18.98
CA GLU A 109 -12.82 7.04 -19.32
C GLU A 109 -12.29 5.95 -18.38
N LEU A 110 -10.99 5.96 -18.05
CA LEU A 110 -10.40 5.03 -17.10
C LEU A 110 -11.07 5.11 -15.73
N THR A 111 -11.26 6.33 -15.23
CA THR A 111 -11.91 6.52 -13.92
C THR A 111 -13.42 6.23 -13.95
N ALA A 112 -14.06 6.24 -15.13
CA ALA A 112 -15.42 5.75 -15.26
C ALA A 112 -15.51 4.21 -15.07
N ILE A 113 -14.45 3.49 -15.46
CA ILE A 113 -14.36 2.02 -15.30
C ILE A 113 -13.91 1.65 -13.88
N THR A 114 -12.86 2.30 -13.37
CA THR A 114 -12.19 1.94 -12.11
C THR A 114 -12.78 2.61 -10.87
N GLY A 115 -13.67 3.57 -11.05
CA GLY A 115 -14.16 4.46 -10.01
C GLY A 115 -13.36 5.76 -9.94
N ARG A 116 -14.02 6.81 -9.48
CA ARG A 116 -13.41 8.12 -9.24
C ARG A 116 -13.07 8.28 -7.78
N GLN A 117 -11.88 8.76 -7.53
CA GLN A 117 -11.43 9.06 -6.17
C GLN A 117 -12.19 10.27 -5.63
N ASP A 118 -12.62 10.20 -4.37
CA ASP A 118 -13.12 11.36 -3.64
C ASP A 118 -12.00 12.39 -3.44
N LEU A 119 -12.37 13.66 -3.35
CA LEU A 119 -11.42 14.71 -3.06
C LEU A 119 -10.82 14.47 -1.66
N ALA A 120 -9.50 14.41 -1.59
CA ALA A 120 -8.80 14.25 -0.31
C ALA A 120 -9.11 15.43 0.64
N PRO A 121 -9.14 15.22 1.96
CA PRO A 121 -9.31 16.30 2.92
C PRO A 121 -8.27 17.40 2.70
N PHE A 122 -8.68 18.67 2.74
CA PHE A 122 -7.81 19.81 2.39
C PHE A 122 -6.49 19.82 3.17
N TRP A 123 -6.52 19.47 4.45
CA TRP A 123 -5.32 19.42 5.28
C TRP A 123 -4.25 18.43 4.78
N SER A 124 -4.67 17.36 4.10
CA SER A 124 -3.74 16.35 3.57
C SER A 124 -2.92 16.84 2.37
N LEU A 125 -3.31 17.97 1.78
CA LEU A 125 -2.60 18.66 0.71
C LEU A 125 -1.61 19.70 1.23
N GLY A 126 -1.55 19.90 2.56
CA GLY A 126 -0.70 20.87 3.22
C GLY A 126 0.64 20.28 3.67
N TYR A 127 1.29 20.98 4.63
CA TYR A 127 2.57 20.54 5.18
C TYR A 127 2.36 19.48 6.27
N ILE A 128 2.86 18.29 6.03
CA ILE A 128 2.84 17.16 6.94
C ILE A 128 4.29 16.80 7.31
N THR A 129 4.64 16.84 8.59
CA THR A 129 5.97 16.45 9.05
C THR A 129 6.01 14.98 9.46
N SER A 130 7.09 14.30 9.09
CA SER A 130 7.37 12.91 9.42
C SER A 130 8.85 12.69 9.69
N LYS A 131 9.17 11.71 10.48
CA LYS A 131 10.50 11.11 10.60
C LYS A 131 10.38 9.67 11.06
N TYR A 132 11.45 8.90 10.91
CA TYR A 132 11.54 7.56 11.49
C TYR A 132 11.59 7.66 13.03
N GLY A 133 10.44 7.78 13.56
CA GLY A 133 9.94 7.79 14.90
C GLY A 133 10.06 9.09 15.69
N TYR A 134 8.91 9.71 15.90
CA TYR A 134 8.66 10.46 17.14
C TYR A 134 8.35 9.41 18.21
N LYS A 135 9.16 9.34 19.28
CA LYS A 135 9.16 8.19 20.20
C LYS A 135 8.30 8.39 21.44
N THR A 136 7.91 9.63 21.71
CA THR A 136 7.11 9.97 22.89
C THR A 136 6.06 11.03 22.60
N GLN A 137 5.04 11.09 23.44
CA GLN A 137 4.05 12.15 23.42
C GLN A 137 4.69 13.54 23.61
N GLU A 138 5.64 13.66 24.56
CA GLU A 138 6.34 14.91 24.83
C GLU A 138 7.13 15.40 23.61
N GLU A 139 7.86 14.51 22.94
CA GLU A 139 8.59 14.85 21.72
C GLU A 139 7.63 15.35 20.62
N THR A 140 6.50 14.66 20.42
CA THR A 140 5.49 15.03 19.43
C THR A 140 4.92 16.41 19.70
N ASP A 141 4.51 16.67 20.95
CA ASP A 141 4.01 17.98 21.37
C ASP A 141 5.07 19.08 21.22
N SER A 142 6.31 18.81 21.57
CA SER A 142 7.45 19.74 21.45
C SER A 142 7.70 20.13 19.97
N VAL A 143 7.73 19.15 19.07
CA VAL A 143 7.94 19.40 17.63
C VAL A 143 6.81 20.25 17.06
N VAL A 144 5.56 19.88 17.33
CA VAL A 144 4.39 20.64 16.86
C VAL A 144 4.40 22.07 17.40
N ASN A 145 4.66 22.25 18.69
CA ASN A 145 4.72 23.58 19.30
C ASN A 145 5.85 24.42 18.70
N THR A 146 7.01 23.82 18.48
CA THR A 146 8.17 24.50 17.88
C THR A 146 7.87 24.96 16.45
N LEU A 147 7.31 24.08 15.61
CA LEU A 147 6.97 24.43 14.23
C LEU A 147 5.92 25.54 14.19
N LYS A 148 4.84 25.42 14.96
CA LYS A 148 3.79 26.45 15.02
C LYS A 148 4.31 27.79 15.57
N SER A 149 5.14 27.80 16.62
CA SER A 149 5.68 29.04 17.16
C SER A 149 6.64 29.76 16.23
N LYS A 150 7.28 29.02 15.31
CA LYS A 150 8.14 29.57 14.25
C LYS A 150 7.36 29.96 12.98
N GLY A 151 6.05 29.85 12.99
CA GLY A 151 5.19 30.24 11.85
C GLY A 151 5.12 29.24 10.71
N TYR A 152 5.57 28.00 10.89
CA TYR A 152 5.41 26.97 9.84
C TYR A 152 3.92 26.57 9.69
N PRO A 153 3.43 26.47 8.45
CA PRO A 153 2.03 26.10 8.19
C PRO A 153 1.84 24.58 8.32
N LEU A 154 2.00 24.07 9.54
CA LEU A 154 1.89 22.63 9.82
C LEU A 154 0.43 22.20 9.85
N ASP A 155 0.06 21.25 8.98
CA ASP A 155 -1.28 20.68 8.85
C ASP A 155 -1.40 19.26 9.41
N GLY A 156 -0.27 18.54 9.46
CA GLY A 156 -0.26 17.18 9.97
C GLY A 156 1.09 16.73 10.51
N ILE A 157 1.04 15.68 11.32
CA ILE A 157 2.21 14.94 11.82
C ILE A 157 1.99 13.45 11.66
N VAL A 158 3.02 12.73 11.20
CA VAL A 158 3.00 11.27 11.08
C VAL A 158 3.69 10.65 12.27
N LEU A 159 3.03 9.70 12.93
CA LEU A 159 3.65 8.82 13.91
C LEU A 159 4.01 7.51 13.25
N ASP A 160 5.30 7.27 13.14
CA ASP A 160 5.90 6.02 12.71
C ASP A 160 5.85 4.98 13.85
N LEU A 161 6.47 3.85 13.70
CA LEU A 161 6.37 2.61 14.49
C LEU A 161 6.19 2.76 16.01
N TYR A 162 6.67 3.83 16.62
CA TYR A 162 6.82 3.95 18.08
C TYR A 162 5.52 4.31 18.83
N TRP A 163 4.43 4.64 18.14
CA TRP A 163 3.18 4.97 18.83
C TRP A 163 2.57 3.76 19.54
N TYR A 164 2.81 2.56 19.02
CA TYR A 164 2.34 1.31 19.62
C TYR A 164 3.40 0.61 20.50
N GLY A 165 4.60 1.13 20.59
CA GLY A 165 5.70 0.59 21.41
C GLY A 165 7.03 0.59 20.68
N LYS A 166 7.74 -0.52 20.73
CA LYS A 166 8.97 -0.74 19.96
C LYS A 166 8.63 -1.29 18.58
N GLU A 167 9.61 -1.27 17.68
CA GLU A 167 9.49 -1.86 16.34
C GLU A 167 9.01 -3.33 16.39
N GLN A 168 9.49 -4.09 17.40
CA GLN A 168 9.11 -5.48 17.66
C GLN A 168 7.65 -5.65 18.11
N ASP A 169 6.96 -4.56 18.45
CA ASP A 169 5.55 -4.59 18.84
C ASP A 169 4.60 -4.42 17.65
N MET A 170 5.11 -4.56 16.43
CA MET A 170 4.32 -4.47 15.20
C MET A 170 3.07 -5.36 15.25
N GLY A 171 1.93 -4.78 14.90
CA GLY A 171 0.62 -5.43 14.96
C GLY A 171 -0.09 -5.30 16.31
N ARG A 172 0.48 -4.59 17.30
CA ARG A 172 -0.18 -4.33 18.58
C ARG A 172 -1.45 -3.48 18.42
N LEU A 173 -1.45 -2.52 17.50
CA LEU A 173 -2.58 -1.62 17.19
C LEU A 173 -3.23 -1.02 18.45
N ALA A 174 -2.40 -0.54 19.37
CA ALA A 174 -2.81 0.13 20.60
C ALA A 174 -1.70 1.07 21.07
N TRP A 175 -2.08 2.21 21.65
CA TRP A 175 -1.13 3.17 22.20
C TRP A 175 -0.23 2.54 23.27
N ASP A 176 1.07 2.83 23.20
CA ASP A 176 2.01 2.54 24.27
C ASP A 176 1.86 3.56 25.40
N LYS A 177 1.14 3.18 26.44
CA LYS A 177 0.81 4.10 27.54
C LYS A 177 2.03 4.59 28.36
N GLU A 178 3.17 3.92 28.26
CA GLU A 178 4.41 4.39 28.90
C GLU A 178 4.96 5.64 28.20
N GLN A 179 4.94 5.64 26.87
CA GLN A 179 5.47 6.73 26.05
C GLN A 179 4.38 7.72 25.59
N TRP A 180 3.12 7.28 25.63
CA TRP A 180 1.93 8.03 25.20
C TRP A 180 0.87 7.99 26.30
N PRO A 181 1.14 8.58 27.50
CA PRO A 181 0.29 8.41 28.68
C PRO A 181 -1.10 9.00 28.51
N ASP A 182 -1.24 10.10 27.76
CA ASP A 182 -2.54 10.72 27.44
C ASP A 182 -2.66 11.00 25.93
N ALA A 183 -2.61 9.93 25.12
CA ALA A 183 -2.74 10.03 23.67
C ALA A 183 -4.02 10.76 23.25
N THR A 184 -5.14 10.49 23.92
CA THR A 184 -6.43 11.16 23.61
C THR A 184 -6.39 12.65 23.90
N GLY A 185 -5.76 13.06 25.00
CA GLY A 185 -5.54 14.49 25.32
C GLY A 185 -4.64 15.16 24.30
N MET A 186 -3.54 14.50 23.90
CA MET A 186 -2.65 14.95 22.85
C MET A 186 -3.40 15.17 21.54
N LEU A 187 -4.16 14.17 21.07
CA LEU A 187 -4.94 14.26 19.82
C LEU A 187 -5.90 15.45 19.84
N ARG A 188 -6.61 15.67 20.96
CA ARG A 188 -7.47 16.86 21.14
C ARG A 188 -6.66 18.16 21.09
N GLY A 189 -5.46 18.16 21.67
CA GLY A 189 -4.53 19.30 21.65
C GLY A 189 -4.05 19.63 20.24
N LEU A 190 -3.68 18.61 19.45
CA LEU A 190 -3.29 18.75 18.06
C LEU A 190 -4.43 19.32 17.21
N LYS A 191 -5.64 18.78 17.36
CA LYS A 191 -6.83 19.26 16.66
C LYS A 191 -7.13 20.73 16.95
N LYS A 192 -6.99 21.18 18.21
CA LYS A 192 -7.14 22.61 18.56
C LYS A 192 -6.10 23.51 17.89
N LYS A 193 -4.93 23.00 17.57
CA LYS A 193 -3.85 23.69 16.84
C LYS A 193 -4.01 23.59 15.32
N GLY A 194 -5.05 22.93 14.80
CA GLY A 194 -5.27 22.67 13.37
C GLY A 194 -4.28 21.64 12.82
N VAL A 195 -3.73 20.74 13.66
CA VAL A 195 -2.79 19.69 13.24
C VAL A 195 -3.47 18.35 13.30
N ASN A 196 -3.41 17.60 12.21
CA ASN A 196 -3.93 16.26 12.06
C ASN A 196 -2.87 15.22 12.36
N LEU A 197 -3.27 14.02 12.76
CA LEU A 197 -2.34 12.94 13.06
C LEU A 197 -2.59 11.76 12.14
N VAL A 198 -1.52 11.32 11.46
CA VAL A 198 -1.47 10.09 10.69
C VAL A 198 -0.68 9.06 11.49
N ALA A 199 -1.21 7.87 11.68
CA ALA A 199 -0.51 6.76 12.33
C ALA A 199 -0.18 5.66 11.33
N ILE A 200 1.01 5.06 11.47
CA ILE A 200 1.44 3.93 10.65
C ILE A 200 0.79 2.63 11.12
N SER A 201 0.54 1.73 10.18
CA SER A 201 0.13 0.36 10.43
C SER A 201 0.65 -0.55 9.34
N GLN A 202 1.02 -1.78 9.69
CA GLN A 202 1.55 -2.78 8.79
C GLN A 202 0.65 -4.03 8.77
N PRO A 203 0.73 -4.87 7.73
CA PRO A 203 -0.08 -6.08 7.61
C PRO A 203 0.46 -7.28 8.40
N TYR A 204 1.46 -7.08 9.25
CA TYR A 204 2.09 -8.13 10.04
C TYR A 204 1.78 -7.99 11.53
N VAL A 205 1.59 -9.13 12.20
CA VAL A 205 1.43 -9.19 13.66
C VAL A 205 2.48 -10.16 14.22
N LEU A 206 3.39 -9.64 15.04
CA LEU A 206 4.52 -10.41 15.55
C LEU A 206 4.13 -11.26 16.77
N ARG A 207 4.68 -12.49 16.84
CA ARG A 207 4.32 -13.45 17.90
C ARG A 207 5.06 -13.22 19.21
N ASN A 208 6.23 -12.59 19.17
CA ASN A 208 7.10 -12.35 20.35
C ASN A 208 7.11 -10.85 20.71
N SER A 209 5.91 -10.28 20.93
CA SER A 209 5.74 -8.85 21.13
C SER A 209 4.70 -8.57 22.21
N ARG A 210 4.56 -7.30 22.60
CA ARG A 210 3.44 -6.84 23.43
C ARG A 210 2.08 -6.92 22.71
N GLY A 211 2.08 -7.26 21.43
CA GLY A 211 0.91 -7.58 20.62
C GLY A 211 0.52 -9.05 20.61
N ILE A 212 1.12 -9.90 21.46
CA ILE A 212 0.91 -11.36 21.47
C ILE A 212 -0.56 -11.77 21.61
N ASP A 213 -1.39 -11.01 22.31
CA ASP A 213 -2.81 -11.34 22.43
C ASP A 213 -3.55 -11.14 21.10
N ASN A 214 -3.17 -10.15 20.29
CA ASN A 214 -3.66 -10.01 18.92
C ASN A 214 -3.21 -11.20 18.08
N TYR A 215 -1.92 -11.56 18.17
CA TYR A 215 -1.40 -12.73 17.44
C TYR A 215 -2.17 -14.00 17.76
N ARG A 216 -2.33 -14.34 19.05
CA ARG A 216 -3.08 -15.54 19.50
C ARG A 216 -4.53 -15.54 19.04
N HIS A 217 -5.18 -14.38 19.12
CA HIS A 217 -6.55 -14.23 18.65
C HIS A 217 -6.66 -14.53 17.15
N LEU A 218 -5.80 -13.91 16.33
CA LEU A 218 -5.80 -14.07 14.88
C LEU A 218 -5.41 -15.50 14.46
N ASP A 219 -4.40 -16.09 15.09
CA ASP A 219 -3.94 -17.44 14.83
C ASP A 219 -5.02 -18.49 15.13
N SER A 220 -5.66 -18.41 16.32
CA SER A 220 -6.72 -19.33 16.74
C SER A 220 -7.95 -19.33 15.82
N ARG A 221 -8.16 -18.23 15.08
CA ARG A 221 -9.27 -18.06 14.15
C ARG A 221 -8.86 -18.16 12.68
N ARG A 222 -7.62 -18.55 12.41
CA ARG A 222 -7.07 -18.66 11.04
C ARG A 222 -7.24 -17.38 10.23
N MET A 223 -6.91 -16.26 10.84
CA MET A 223 -7.04 -14.93 10.24
C MET A 223 -5.73 -14.45 9.58
N PHE A 224 -4.69 -15.28 9.61
CA PHE A 224 -3.44 -15.10 8.85
C PHE A 224 -3.47 -15.95 7.57
N GLY A 225 -2.55 -15.64 6.64
CA GLY A 225 -2.24 -16.54 5.54
C GLY A 225 -1.71 -17.89 6.06
N LEU A 226 -2.14 -18.99 5.47
CA LEU A 226 -1.89 -20.34 5.96
C LEU A 226 -0.88 -21.10 5.11
N ASP A 227 -0.26 -22.13 5.68
CA ASP A 227 0.48 -23.15 4.94
C ASP A 227 -0.46 -24.25 4.39
N SER A 228 0.11 -25.21 3.68
CA SER A 228 -0.64 -26.35 3.09
C SER A 228 -1.27 -27.30 4.14
N LEU A 229 -0.87 -27.19 5.40
CA LEU A 229 -1.42 -27.98 6.51
C LEU A 229 -2.50 -27.21 7.27
N GLY A 230 -2.74 -25.94 6.89
CA GLY A 230 -3.74 -25.07 7.52
C GLY A 230 -3.25 -24.39 8.80
N ASN A 231 -1.95 -24.39 9.06
CA ASN A 231 -1.35 -23.61 10.13
C ASN A 231 -0.99 -22.20 9.62
N THR A 232 -0.85 -21.23 10.52
CA THR A 232 -0.33 -19.91 10.16
C THR A 232 1.01 -20.04 9.46
N LYS A 233 1.09 -19.54 8.22
CA LYS A 233 2.35 -19.46 7.48
C LYS A 233 3.23 -18.39 8.11
N GLU A 234 4.34 -18.80 8.69
CA GLU A 234 5.27 -17.88 9.34
C GLU A 234 5.84 -16.87 8.34
N VAL A 235 5.84 -15.62 8.75
CA VAL A 235 6.49 -14.50 8.07
C VAL A 235 7.65 -14.04 8.92
N LYS A 236 8.80 -13.88 8.28
CA LYS A 236 10.00 -13.31 8.90
C LYS A 236 10.30 -11.97 8.25
N ILE A 237 10.21 -10.92 9.04
CA ILE A 237 10.57 -9.56 8.66
C ILE A 237 11.77 -9.08 9.47
N TRP A 238 12.31 -7.91 9.17
CA TRP A 238 13.52 -7.36 9.78
C TRP A 238 13.45 -7.16 11.30
N VAL A 239 12.25 -7.05 11.88
CA VAL A 239 12.04 -6.84 13.33
C VAL A 239 11.54 -8.07 14.08
N GLY A 240 11.29 -9.16 13.41
CA GLY A 240 10.80 -10.38 14.08
C GLY A 240 10.03 -11.33 13.18
N GLU A 241 9.36 -12.27 13.84
CA GLU A 241 8.59 -13.32 13.19
C GLU A 241 7.13 -13.27 13.64
N GLY A 242 6.21 -13.60 12.74
CA GLY A 242 4.79 -13.58 13.04
C GLY A 242 3.91 -14.07 11.91
N GLY A 243 2.69 -13.53 11.82
CA GLY A 243 1.73 -13.81 10.77
C GLY A 243 1.43 -12.58 9.93
N MET A 244 1.13 -12.80 8.66
CA MET A 244 0.61 -11.82 7.73
C MET A 244 -0.91 -11.88 7.73
N LEU A 245 -1.57 -10.75 7.96
CA LEU A 245 -3.04 -10.66 7.96
C LEU A 245 -3.60 -11.14 6.63
N ASP A 246 -4.51 -12.09 6.64
CA ASP A 246 -5.21 -12.50 5.43
C ASP A 246 -6.41 -11.61 5.15
N VAL A 247 -6.20 -10.57 4.37
CA VAL A 247 -7.26 -9.60 4.04
C VAL A 247 -8.27 -10.12 3.01
N SER A 248 -8.09 -11.33 2.48
CA SER A 248 -9.13 -12.03 1.74
C SER A 248 -10.20 -12.62 2.67
N ASN A 249 -9.86 -12.85 3.94
CA ASN A 249 -10.76 -13.35 4.96
C ASN A 249 -11.67 -12.22 5.50
N PRO A 250 -13.02 -12.35 5.41
CA PRO A 250 -13.94 -11.35 5.92
C PRO A 250 -13.80 -11.07 7.43
N GLU A 251 -13.46 -12.09 8.23
CA GLU A 251 -13.26 -11.92 9.68
C GLU A 251 -12.02 -11.06 9.97
N THR A 252 -10.94 -11.28 9.22
CA THR A 252 -9.73 -10.45 9.32
C THR A 252 -10.04 -9.00 9.00
N ARG A 253 -10.78 -8.75 7.91
CA ARG A 253 -11.21 -7.38 7.57
C ARG A 253 -12.08 -6.76 8.66
N ALA A 254 -13.03 -7.50 9.20
CA ALA A 254 -13.90 -7.00 10.27
C ALA A 254 -13.11 -6.66 11.54
N TRP A 255 -12.16 -7.51 11.93
CA TRP A 255 -11.28 -7.27 13.08
C TRP A 255 -10.41 -6.03 12.88
N LEU A 256 -9.74 -5.92 11.73
CA LEU A 256 -8.86 -4.79 11.42
C LEU A 256 -9.63 -3.47 11.37
N ARG A 257 -10.80 -3.47 10.72
CA ARG A 257 -11.71 -2.31 10.69
C ARG A 257 -12.14 -1.90 12.10
N GLY A 258 -12.45 -2.87 12.97
CA GLY A 258 -12.79 -2.60 14.36
C GLY A 258 -11.65 -1.93 15.14
N ARG A 259 -10.39 -2.36 14.90
CA ARG A 259 -9.19 -1.74 15.49
C ARG A 259 -8.97 -0.32 14.99
N TYR A 260 -9.03 -0.12 13.69
CA TYR A 260 -8.89 1.22 13.10
C TYR A 260 -10.00 2.16 13.56
N LYS A 261 -11.26 1.69 13.55
CA LYS A 261 -12.39 2.50 14.03
C LYS A 261 -12.18 2.98 15.46
N GLN A 262 -11.80 2.09 16.37
CA GLN A 262 -11.55 2.45 17.78
C GLN A 262 -10.48 3.54 17.91
N LEU A 263 -9.41 3.45 17.14
CA LEU A 263 -8.31 4.41 17.15
C LEU A 263 -8.70 5.74 16.46
N THR A 264 -9.43 5.67 15.36
CA THR A 264 -9.98 6.84 14.65
C THR A 264 -11.00 7.59 15.53
N ASP A 265 -11.89 6.88 16.21
CA ASP A 265 -12.84 7.47 17.16
C ASP A 265 -12.11 8.19 18.33
N SER A 266 -10.88 7.77 18.67
CA SER A 266 -10.04 8.44 19.67
C SER A 266 -9.38 9.74 19.17
N GLY A 267 -9.36 9.96 17.82
CA GLY A 267 -8.88 11.19 17.20
C GLY A 267 -7.75 11.06 16.17
N ILE A 268 -7.31 9.83 15.81
CA ILE A 268 -6.44 9.63 14.65
C ILE A 268 -7.21 10.02 13.40
N THR A 269 -6.62 10.83 12.52
CA THR A 269 -7.29 11.43 11.36
C THR A 269 -6.88 10.82 10.03
N GLY A 270 -5.79 10.06 10.01
CA GLY A 270 -5.32 9.37 8.81
C GLY A 270 -4.49 8.14 9.14
N TRP A 271 -4.37 7.26 8.19
CA TRP A 271 -3.60 6.03 8.29
C TRP A 271 -2.54 5.96 7.19
N TRP A 272 -1.35 5.53 7.56
CA TRP A 272 -0.30 5.11 6.64
C TRP A 272 -0.24 3.59 6.65
N GLY A 273 -0.71 2.97 5.56
CA GLY A 273 -0.60 1.52 5.35
C GLY A 273 0.76 1.19 4.77
N ASP A 274 1.73 0.88 5.63
CA ASP A 274 3.09 0.55 5.24
C ASP A 274 3.27 -0.96 5.02
N LEU A 275 4.25 -1.35 4.19
CA LEU A 275 4.62 -2.74 3.87
C LEU A 275 3.47 -3.56 3.24
N GLY A 276 2.51 -2.90 2.62
CA GLY A 276 1.30 -3.51 2.05
C GLY A 276 1.39 -3.87 0.57
N GLU A 277 2.56 -3.82 -0.04
CA GLU A 277 2.81 -4.22 -1.44
C GLU A 277 2.49 -5.70 -1.75
N PRO A 278 2.74 -6.68 -0.86
CA PRO A 278 3.38 -6.72 0.46
C PRO A 278 4.91 -6.85 0.41
N GLU A 279 5.60 -6.39 1.48
CA GLU A 279 7.07 -6.50 1.58
C GLU A 279 7.53 -7.97 1.59
N VAL A 280 6.90 -8.79 2.43
CA VAL A 280 7.21 -10.22 2.56
C VAL A 280 5.93 -11.04 2.38
N HIS A 281 5.91 -11.87 1.36
CA HIS A 281 4.80 -12.76 1.05
C HIS A 281 5.36 -14.16 0.77
N PRO A 282 5.49 -15.02 1.79
CA PRO A 282 6.22 -16.27 1.68
C PRO A 282 5.64 -17.25 0.67
N ASP A 283 6.50 -17.93 -0.06
CA ASP A 283 6.09 -19.01 -0.93
C ASP A 283 5.33 -20.11 -0.17
N GLY A 284 4.31 -20.64 -0.82
CA GLY A 284 3.42 -21.65 -0.25
C GLY A 284 2.40 -21.10 0.75
N MET A 285 2.27 -19.78 0.89
CA MET A 285 1.13 -19.19 1.59
C MET A 285 -0.14 -19.32 0.75
N ILE A 286 -1.23 -19.69 1.41
CA ILE A 286 -2.57 -19.84 0.83
C ILE A 286 -3.51 -18.91 1.61
N HIS A 287 -4.31 -18.17 0.89
CA HIS A 287 -5.29 -17.23 1.44
C HIS A 287 -6.69 -17.86 1.54
N ALA A 288 -7.56 -17.29 2.34
CA ALA A 288 -8.92 -17.78 2.58
C ALA A 288 -9.78 -17.86 1.31
N ASN A 289 -9.47 -17.04 0.30
CA ASN A 289 -10.10 -17.11 -1.03
C ASN A 289 -9.53 -18.23 -1.92
N GLY A 290 -8.63 -19.06 -1.40
CA GLY A 290 -8.02 -20.17 -2.12
C GLY A 290 -6.84 -19.79 -3.04
N LEU A 291 -6.47 -18.53 -3.12
CA LEU A 291 -5.35 -18.08 -3.95
C LEU A 291 -4.02 -18.27 -3.21
N SER A 292 -2.99 -18.69 -3.97
CA SER A 292 -1.62 -18.74 -3.50
C SER A 292 -1.03 -17.32 -3.36
N ASN A 293 0.11 -17.22 -2.66
CA ASN A 293 0.86 -15.96 -2.58
C ASN A 293 1.10 -15.32 -3.97
N ARG A 294 1.51 -16.09 -4.97
CA ARG A 294 1.79 -15.56 -6.32
C ARG A 294 0.58 -14.99 -7.04
N LEU A 295 -0.61 -15.53 -6.78
CA LEU A 295 -1.84 -15.05 -7.38
C LEU A 295 -2.50 -13.92 -6.59
N TYR A 296 -2.28 -13.88 -5.27
CA TYR A 296 -2.89 -12.86 -4.41
C TYR A 296 -1.97 -11.67 -4.14
N HIS A 297 -0.69 -11.73 -4.52
CA HIS A 297 0.31 -10.72 -4.20
C HIS A 297 -0.09 -9.30 -4.64
N ASN A 298 -0.38 -9.13 -5.91
CA ASN A 298 -0.78 -7.82 -6.45
C ASN A 298 -2.16 -7.35 -5.91
N LEU A 299 -3.05 -8.30 -5.59
CA LEU A 299 -4.35 -7.99 -4.98
C LEU A 299 -4.24 -7.59 -3.51
N TYR A 300 -3.14 -7.95 -2.83
CA TYR A 300 -2.99 -7.69 -1.41
C TYR A 300 -3.04 -6.20 -1.08
N LEU A 301 -2.62 -5.34 -1.98
CA LEU A 301 -2.73 -3.90 -1.84
C LEU A 301 -4.18 -3.42 -1.58
N SER A 302 -5.19 -4.24 -1.89
CA SER A 302 -6.59 -3.99 -1.54
C SER A 302 -6.83 -3.82 -0.02
N LEU A 303 -5.84 -4.16 0.81
CA LEU A 303 -5.78 -3.83 2.24
C LEU A 303 -6.15 -2.37 2.53
N ILE A 304 -5.74 -1.43 1.69
CA ILE A 304 -6.02 0.01 1.86
C ILE A 304 -7.51 0.35 1.84
N HIS A 305 -8.37 -0.51 1.27
CA HIS A 305 -9.82 -0.31 1.23
C HIS A 305 -10.55 -0.84 2.48
N ILE A 306 -9.81 -1.29 3.50
CA ILE A 306 -10.42 -1.85 4.72
C ILE A 306 -10.74 -0.77 5.77
N SER A 307 -10.02 0.33 5.72
CA SER A 307 -10.15 1.46 6.66
C SER A 307 -11.42 2.28 6.45
#